data_1216716012417fee0e242fbc7dc4cf3f
#
_entry.id   1216716012417fee0e242fbc7dc4cf3f
#
_cell.length_a   1.000
_cell.length_b   1.000
_cell.length_c   1.000
_cell.angle_alpha   90.00
_cell.angle_beta   90.00
_cell.angle_gamma   90.00
#
_symmetry.space_group_name_H-M   'P 1'
#
loop_
_entity.id
_entity.type
_entity.pdbx_description
1 polymer ?
#
loop_
_entity_poly.entity_id
_entity_poly.type
_entity_poly.pdbx_seq_one_letter_code
_entity_poly.pdbx_strand_id
1 'polypeptide(L)'
;MSQPCWSGAAGYRRSLDRAGRTISAVLLAFALLAMACRADGARGGAKNPEVDTEDLFGFVEGSSIGGAGETKLESDAIIRAGRSTGSFADTAAQFRYKYTLLRNFRITAAATFAYYDIAGVTDMDDRRAAAVQSLSFDARFRLLDHDRSPFGLTVSIEPHWGFADETTGGRISHFGWEGELLMDRELLPNRLFGALNLHYDTDRTVARDSGVEQQPTLGIGMALAYQVMPAVWMGGEMRYFRSYAGAGLETFTGQALYAGPTVYTKLGEKAWFSAAFSFQAWGGAVSVPGALDLTNFERYQAKLRFGYFF
;
A
#
# COMPACT_ATOMS: atom_id res chain seq x y z
N MET A 1 -46.74 14.19 18.07
CA MET A 1 -46.60 13.11 17.09
C MET A 1 -45.97 13.69 15.83
N SER A 2 -44.66 13.60 15.70
CA SER A 2 -43.92 14.07 14.52
C SER A 2 -42.99 12.93 14.10
N GLN A 3 -43.21 12.45 12.87
CA GLN A 3 -42.41 11.38 12.25
C GLN A 3 -41.01 11.91 11.85
N PRO A 4 -39.94 11.13 11.99
CA PRO A 4 -38.62 11.50 11.48
C PRO A 4 -38.52 11.24 9.98
N CYS A 5 -38.07 12.25 9.23
CA CYS A 5 -37.76 12.19 7.81
C CYS A 5 -36.55 11.28 7.53
N TRP A 6 -36.78 10.19 6.87
CA TRP A 6 -35.74 9.28 6.33
C TRP A 6 -35.26 9.77 4.95
N SER A 7 -34.42 10.80 4.89
CA SER A 7 -33.82 11.27 3.62
C SER A 7 -32.35 10.86 3.39
N GLY A 8 -31.71 10.23 4.38
CA GLY A 8 -30.28 9.88 4.31
C GLY A 8 -29.94 8.63 3.45
N ALA A 9 -30.85 7.65 3.36
CA ALA A 9 -30.57 6.38 2.72
C ALA A 9 -30.44 6.44 1.19
N ALA A 10 -31.11 7.40 0.53
CA ALA A 10 -31.06 7.54 -0.94
C ALA A 10 -29.74 8.18 -1.43
N GLY A 11 -29.12 9.06 -0.63
CA GLY A 11 -27.82 9.66 -0.93
C GLY A 11 -26.69 8.65 -0.83
N TYR A 12 -26.73 7.80 0.18
CA TYR A 12 -25.72 6.76 0.45
C TYR A 12 -25.70 5.67 -0.65
N ARG A 13 -26.87 5.18 -1.10
CA ARG A 13 -26.93 4.21 -2.21
C ARG A 13 -26.35 4.77 -3.52
N ARG A 14 -26.58 6.06 -3.82
CA ARG A 14 -26.02 6.71 -5.02
C ARG A 14 -24.49 6.86 -4.96
N SER A 15 -23.90 7.03 -3.79
CA SER A 15 -22.44 7.12 -3.62
C SER A 15 -21.78 5.75 -3.79
N LEU A 16 -22.39 4.68 -3.26
CA LEU A 16 -21.90 3.31 -3.42
C LEU A 16 -21.99 2.84 -4.88
N ASP A 17 -23.09 3.18 -5.60
CA ASP A 17 -23.23 2.88 -7.02
C ASP A 17 -22.20 3.62 -7.88
N ARG A 18 -21.85 4.86 -7.52
CA ARG A 18 -20.80 5.62 -8.21
C ARG A 18 -19.42 5.03 -7.94
N ALA A 19 -19.08 4.69 -6.69
CA ALA A 19 -17.82 4.06 -6.34
C ALA A 19 -17.66 2.70 -7.03
N GLY A 20 -18.68 1.86 -7.00
CA GLY A 20 -18.66 0.57 -7.68
C GLY A 20 -18.47 0.71 -9.20
N ARG A 21 -19.10 1.70 -9.84
CA ARG A 21 -18.92 1.98 -11.28
C ARG A 21 -17.53 2.52 -11.59
N THR A 22 -16.93 3.34 -10.71
CA THR A 22 -15.57 3.86 -10.90
C THR A 22 -14.54 2.75 -10.77
N ILE A 23 -14.66 1.87 -9.78
CA ILE A 23 -13.78 0.70 -9.61
C ILE A 23 -13.90 -0.24 -10.81
N SER A 24 -15.13 -0.53 -11.25
CA SER A 24 -15.37 -1.38 -12.43
C SER A 24 -14.79 -0.76 -13.70
N ALA A 25 -14.90 0.56 -13.90
CA ALA A 25 -14.34 1.26 -15.04
C ALA A 25 -12.80 1.23 -15.03
N VAL A 26 -12.20 1.35 -13.87
CA VAL A 26 -10.73 1.31 -13.70
C VAL A 26 -10.19 -0.10 -13.93
N LEU A 27 -10.84 -1.13 -13.39
CA LEU A 27 -10.50 -2.53 -13.65
C LEU A 27 -10.68 -2.90 -15.14
N LEU A 28 -11.74 -2.38 -15.77
CA LEU A 28 -11.99 -2.58 -17.20
C LEU A 28 -10.95 -1.87 -18.07
N ALA A 29 -10.52 -0.65 -17.70
CA ALA A 29 -9.48 0.09 -18.40
C ALA A 29 -8.13 -0.65 -18.32
N PHE A 30 -7.78 -1.24 -17.15
CA PHE A 30 -6.59 -2.04 -16.98
C PHE A 30 -6.66 -3.35 -17.79
N ALA A 31 -7.81 -4.02 -17.82
CA ALA A 31 -8.05 -5.20 -18.63
C ALA A 31 -7.96 -4.90 -20.13
N LEU A 32 -8.50 -3.77 -20.59
CA LEU A 32 -8.42 -3.30 -21.97
C LEU A 32 -7.01 -2.91 -22.37
N LEU A 33 -6.24 -2.26 -21.49
CA LEU A 33 -4.83 -1.95 -21.69
C LEU A 33 -3.99 -3.24 -21.80
N ALA A 34 -4.30 -4.24 -20.97
CA ALA A 34 -3.66 -5.57 -21.02
C ALA A 34 -3.99 -6.34 -22.30
N MET A 35 -5.20 -6.12 -22.88
CA MET A 35 -5.62 -6.74 -24.15
C MET A 35 -5.05 -6.01 -25.38
N ALA A 36 -4.94 -4.70 -25.36
CA ALA A 36 -4.40 -3.90 -26.49
C ALA A 36 -2.92 -4.18 -26.78
N CYS A 37 -2.15 -4.60 -25.76
CA CYS A 37 -0.73 -4.96 -25.91
C CYS A 37 -0.48 -6.40 -26.46
N ARG A 38 -1.49 -7.09 -26.96
CA ARG A 38 -1.32 -8.44 -27.55
C ARG A 38 -0.74 -8.45 -28.98
N ALA A 39 -0.57 -7.31 -29.61
CA ALA A 39 -0.03 -7.19 -30.94
C ALA A 39 1.38 -6.61 -30.89
N ASP A 40 2.41 -7.43 -30.63
CA ASP A 40 3.60 -7.51 -31.45
C ASP A 40 4.56 -8.56 -30.85
N GLY A 41 4.75 -9.59 -31.65
CA GLY A 41 5.65 -10.69 -31.30
C GLY A 41 7.13 -10.33 -31.40
N ALA A 42 7.88 -10.99 -30.56
CA ALA A 42 9.26 -11.43 -30.72
C ALA A 42 10.21 -10.57 -31.59
N ARG A 43 10.98 -9.70 -30.94
CA ARG A 43 12.31 -9.34 -31.39
C ARG A 43 13.28 -9.45 -30.21
N GLY A 44 14.19 -10.44 -30.32
CA GLY A 44 15.32 -10.58 -29.42
C GLY A 44 16.22 -9.35 -29.52
N GLY A 45 16.12 -8.47 -28.53
CA GLY A 45 17.04 -7.37 -28.26
C GLY A 45 17.93 -7.73 -27.07
N ALA A 46 19.14 -7.21 -27.02
CA ALA A 46 20.06 -7.36 -25.91
C ALA A 46 19.32 -7.03 -24.61
N LYS A 47 19.33 -7.97 -23.65
CA LYS A 47 18.72 -7.77 -22.33
C LYS A 47 19.37 -6.56 -21.67
N ASN A 48 18.64 -5.46 -21.54
CA ASN A 48 18.99 -4.44 -20.56
C ASN A 48 18.96 -5.09 -19.18
N PRO A 49 19.76 -4.61 -18.19
CA PRO A 49 19.69 -5.13 -16.86
C PRO A 49 18.24 -5.07 -16.38
N GLU A 50 17.74 -6.22 -15.96
CA GLU A 50 16.38 -6.44 -15.53
C GLU A 50 15.94 -5.35 -14.53
N VAL A 51 14.79 -4.74 -14.78
CA VAL A 51 14.23 -3.74 -13.87
C VAL A 51 13.58 -4.48 -12.73
N ASP A 52 14.08 -4.29 -11.51
CA ASP A 52 13.40 -4.78 -10.32
C ASP A 52 12.07 -4.03 -10.16
N THR A 53 10.96 -4.70 -10.49
CA THR A 53 9.64 -4.09 -10.48
C THR A 53 9.10 -3.93 -9.07
N GLU A 54 9.62 -4.66 -8.07
CA GLU A 54 9.20 -4.53 -6.67
C GLU A 54 9.23 -3.08 -6.20
N ASP A 55 10.32 -2.38 -6.50
CA ASP A 55 10.59 -1.05 -5.94
C ASP A 55 10.28 0.08 -6.91
N LEU A 56 9.88 -0.25 -8.15
CA LEU A 56 9.70 0.69 -9.25
C LEU A 56 8.57 1.70 -9.02
N PHE A 57 7.58 1.32 -8.25
CA PHE A 57 6.40 2.13 -7.96
C PHE A 57 6.53 2.81 -6.58
N GLY A 58 5.45 3.36 -6.07
CA GLY A 58 5.45 4.04 -4.77
C GLY A 58 5.03 3.14 -3.61
N PHE A 59 3.75 3.22 -3.27
CA PHE A 59 3.12 2.33 -2.30
C PHE A 59 2.69 1.00 -2.93
N VAL A 60 2.33 1.02 -4.21
CA VAL A 60 2.09 -0.20 -5.01
C VAL A 60 3.44 -0.87 -5.27
N GLU A 61 3.49 -2.19 -5.21
CA GLU A 61 4.71 -2.97 -5.43
C GLU A 61 4.57 -3.89 -6.65
N GLY A 62 5.68 -4.20 -7.31
CA GLY A 62 5.72 -5.21 -8.36
C GLY A 62 5.90 -6.62 -7.80
N SER A 63 5.84 -7.61 -8.68
CA SER A 63 5.92 -9.02 -8.33
C SER A 63 7.34 -9.57 -8.22
N SER A 64 8.38 -8.78 -8.53
CA SER A 64 9.77 -9.20 -8.42
C SER A 64 10.15 -9.53 -6.97
N ILE A 65 11.01 -10.54 -6.81
CA ILE A 65 11.56 -10.95 -5.50
C ILE A 65 13.09 -11.09 -5.53
N GLY A 66 13.74 -10.67 -6.62
CA GLY A 66 15.17 -10.84 -6.83
C GLY A 66 15.61 -12.25 -7.24
N GLY A 67 16.90 -12.42 -7.44
CA GLY A 67 17.55 -13.68 -7.79
C GLY A 67 17.90 -14.55 -6.57
N ALA A 68 17.99 -15.87 -6.73
CA ALA A 68 18.40 -16.76 -5.64
C ALA A 68 19.79 -16.39 -5.10
N GLY A 69 19.93 -16.24 -3.78
CA GLY A 69 21.14 -15.79 -3.10
C GLY A 69 21.26 -14.26 -2.97
N GLU A 70 20.38 -13.50 -3.58
CA GLU A 70 20.39 -12.05 -3.50
C GLU A 70 20.04 -11.55 -2.10
N THR A 71 20.79 -10.55 -1.67
CA THR A 71 20.59 -9.85 -0.39
C THR A 71 20.36 -8.38 -0.65
N LYS A 72 19.32 -7.80 -0.04
CA LYS A 72 18.98 -6.38 -0.13
C LYS A 72 18.71 -5.79 1.25
N LEU A 73 19.29 -4.63 1.54
CA LEU A 73 18.90 -3.76 2.65
C LEU A 73 18.02 -2.64 2.11
N GLU A 74 16.92 -2.37 2.80
CA GLU A 74 15.99 -1.32 2.43
C GLU A 74 15.60 -0.50 3.66
N SER A 75 15.45 0.79 3.46
CA SER A 75 14.93 1.73 4.46
C SER A 75 13.77 2.49 3.84
N ASP A 76 12.61 2.39 4.47
CA ASP A 76 11.40 3.11 4.11
C ASP A 76 11.09 4.17 5.15
N ALA A 77 10.65 5.34 4.71
CA ALA A 77 10.03 6.35 5.56
C ALA A 77 8.62 6.63 5.03
N ILE A 78 7.60 6.35 5.83
CA ILE A 78 6.21 6.63 5.53
C ILE A 78 5.77 7.79 6.42
N ILE A 79 5.28 8.85 5.80
CA ILE A 79 4.75 10.04 6.47
C ILE A 79 3.26 10.09 6.21
N ARG A 80 2.45 10.19 7.26
CA ARG A 80 1.00 10.31 7.18
C ARG A 80 0.60 11.61 7.87
N ALA A 81 -0.33 12.36 7.27
CA ALA A 81 -0.72 13.65 7.82
C ALA A 81 -2.18 14.02 7.52
N GLY A 82 -2.80 14.72 8.46
CA GLY A 82 -4.14 15.29 8.34
C GLY A 82 -5.26 14.32 8.73
N ARG A 83 -5.95 14.66 9.79
CA ARG A 83 -7.20 14.06 10.27
C ARG A 83 -8.33 15.08 10.19
N SER A 84 -9.52 14.72 10.60
CA SER A 84 -10.71 15.58 10.55
C SER A 84 -10.59 16.86 11.40
N THR A 85 -9.84 16.80 12.50
CA THR A 85 -9.65 17.91 13.46
C THR A 85 -8.19 17.95 13.92
N GLY A 86 -7.79 19.05 14.54
CA GLY A 86 -6.47 19.21 15.15
C GLY A 86 -5.30 19.16 14.18
N SER A 87 -4.15 18.81 14.69
CA SER A 87 -2.92 18.55 13.95
C SER A 87 -2.52 17.09 14.13
N PHE A 88 -2.36 16.40 13.01
CA PHE A 88 -1.95 14.99 12.99
C PHE A 88 -0.80 14.82 12.01
N ALA A 89 0.30 14.29 12.49
CA ALA A 89 1.39 13.77 11.67
C ALA A 89 2.03 12.57 12.36
N ASP A 90 2.26 11.49 11.64
CA ASP A 90 3.15 10.42 12.04
C ASP A 90 4.20 10.16 10.96
N THR A 91 5.36 9.70 11.39
CA THR A 91 6.45 9.27 10.50
C THR A 91 6.95 7.93 10.98
N ALA A 92 6.74 6.90 10.19
CA ALA A 92 7.25 5.55 10.42
C ALA A 92 8.49 5.31 9.56
N ALA A 93 9.60 4.93 10.19
CA ALA A 93 10.83 4.50 9.53
C ALA A 93 10.97 2.98 9.70
N GLN A 94 10.94 2.25 8.59
CA GLN A 94 11.10 0.80 8.59
C GLN A 94 12.43 0.41 7.95
N PHE A 95 13.15 -0.50 8.59
CA PHE A 95 14.39 -1.10 8.08
C PHE A 95 14.14 -2.56 7.78
N ARG A 96 14.43 -2.98 6.55
CA ARG A 96 14.18 -4.31 6.02
C ARG A 96 15.47 -4.99 5.59
N TYR A 97 15.65 -6.23 6.01
CA TYR A 97 16.68 -7.13 5.48
C TYR A 97 15.98 -8.23 4.67
N LYS A 98 16.24 -8.26 3.37
CA LYS A 98 15.63 -9.18 2.41
C LYS A 98 16.65 -10.19 1.95
N TYR A 99 16.29 -11.48 1.94
CA TYR A 99 17.12 -12.56 1.42
C TYR A 99 16.30 -13.52 0.56
N THR A 100 16.70 -13.67 -0.70
CA THR A 100 16.05 -14.56 -1.65
C THR A 100 16.65 -15.96 -1.55
N LEU A 101 15.96 -16.84 -0.83
CA LEU A 101 16.39 -18.22 -0.57
C LEU A 101 16.40 -19.08 -1.84
N LEU A 102 15.34 -18.97 -2.64
CA LEU A 102 15.13 -19.73 -3.87
C LEU A 102 14.70 -18.78 -4.98
N ARG A 103 14.72 -19.22 -6.23
CA ARG A 103 14.25 -18.42 -7.37
C ARG A 103 12.83 -17.89 -7.23
N ASN A 104 12.01 -18.56 -6.44
CA ASN A 104 10.60 -18.24 -6.25
C ASN A 104 10.23 -17.98 -4.79
N PHE A 105 11.20 -17.91 -3.88
CA PHE A 105 10.91 -17.70 -2.47
C PHE A 105 11.92 -16.76 -1.81
N ARG A 106 11.39 -15.70 -1.17
CA ARG A 106 12.14 -14.70 -0.41
C ARG A 106 11.58 -14.56 0.99
N ILE A 107 12.45 -14.28 1.93
CA ILE A 107 12.13 -13.89 3.30
C ILE A 107 12.64 -12.48 3.58
N THR A 108 11.92 -11.75 4.42
CA THR A 108 12.28 -10.41 4.88
C THR A 108 12.09 -10.33 6.38
N ALA A 109 13.01 -9.74 7.09
CA ALA A 109 12.84 -9.31 8.48
C ALA A 109 12.83 -7.79 8.54
N ALA A 110 11.91 -7.21 9.30
CA ALA A 110 11.79 -5.77 9.40
C ALA A 110 11.58 -5.29 10.83
N ALA A 111 12.03 -4.06 11.09
CA ALA A 111 11.78 -3.32 12.33
C ALA A 111 11.31 -1.92 11.98
N THR A 112 10.22 -1.48 12.61
CA THR A 112 9.60 -0.19 12.40
C THR A 112 9.72 0.68 13.65
N PHE A 113 10.18 1.92 13.44
CA PHE A 113 10.26 2.97 14.45
C PHE A 113 9.35 4.12 14.00
N ALA A 114 8.59 4.69 14.90
CA ALA A 114 7.68 5.77 14.55
C ALA A 114 7.86 6.99 15.45
N TYR A 115 7.55 8.15 14.90
CA TYR A 115 7.45 9.40 15.62
C TYR A 115 6.08 10.02 15.37
N TYR A 116 5.38 10.36 16.45
CA TYR A 116 4.03 10.90 16.45
C TYR A 116 4.04 12.36 16.89
N ASP A 117 3.31 13.21 16.17
CA ASP A 117 3.01 14.62 16.52
C ASP A 117 1.51 14.85 16.35
N ILE A 118 0.77 14.66 17.43
CA ILE A 118 -0.70 14.67 17.48
C ILE A 118 -1.14 15.69 18.50
N ALA A 119 -2.00 16.64 18.10
CA ALA A 119 -2.54 17.64 19.00
C ALA A 119 -3.98 18.04 18.60
N GLY A 120 -4.91 17.96 19.54
CA GLY A 120 -6.31 18.37 19.40
C GLY A 120 -7.10 17.57 18.36
N VAL A 121 -6.71 16.35 18.06
CA VAL A 121 -7.45 15.44 17.16
C VAL A 121 -8.58 14.79 17.94
N THR A 122 -9.78 14.81 17.41
CA THR A 122 -10.96 14.18 18.04
C THR A 122 -10.72 12.68 18.24
N ASP A 123 -11.07 12.18 19.41
CA ASP A 123 -10.92 10.77 19.83
C ASP A 123 -9.47 10.26 19.89
N MET A 124 -8.47 11.17 19.95
CA MET A 124 -7.07 10.83 20.14
C MET A 124 -6.46 11.68 21.26
N ASP A 125 -5.58 11.07 22.06
CA ASP A 125 -4.77 11.78 23.02
C ASP A 125 -3.67 12.60 22.33
N ASP A 126 -3.39 13.80 22.85
CA ASP A 126 -2.22 14.58 22.41
C ASP A 126 -0.96 13.80 22.68
N ARG A 127 -0.10 13.69 21.66
CA ARG A 127 1.12 12.90 21.75
C ARG A 127 2.26 13.50 20.91
N ARG A 128 3.40 13.62 21.56
CA ARG A 128 4.66 13.95 20.88
C ARG A 128 5.75 13.01 21.37
N ALA A 129 5.95 11.89 20.66
CA ALA A 129 6.83 10.82 21.11
C ALA A 129 7.35 9.96 19.97
N ALA A 130 8.53 9.37 20.18
CA ALA A 130 9.03 8.27 19.36
C ALA A 130 8.74 6.93 20.04
N ALA A 131 8.53 5.89 19.24
CA ALA A 131 8.30 4.53 19.69
C ALA A 131 8.94 3.49 18.77
N VAL A 132 9.29 2.32 19.31
CA VAL A 132 9.41 1.11 18.52
C VAL A 132 7.98 0.69 18.18
N GLN A 133 7.61 0.72 16.90
CA GLN A 133 6.25 0.45 16.48
C GLN A 133 5.99 -1.03 16.33
N SER A 134 6.80 -1.73 15.53
CA SER A 134 6.59 -3.16 15.26
C SER A 134 7.87 -3.88 14.84
N LEU A 135 7.78 -5.21 14.89
CA LEU A 135 8.67 -6.15 14.21
C LEU A 135 7.82 -6.99 13.27
N SER A 136 8.31 -7.26 12.06
CA SER A 136 7.60 -8.08 11.09
C SER A 136 8.53 -9.07 10.38
N PHE A 137 7.90 -10.08 9.80
CA PHE A 137 8.56 -11.10 9.00
C PHE A 137 7.70 -11.39 7.75
N ASP A 138 8.21 -11.03 6.58
CA ASP A 138 7.52 -11.25 5.30
C ASP A 138 8.06 -12.51 4.61
N ALA A 139 7.15 -13.27 4.04
CA ALA A 139 7.43 -14.43 3.18
C ALA A 139 6.74 -14.24 1.83
N ARG A 140 7.54 -14.10 0.76
CA ARG A 140 7.05 -13.93 -0.61
C ARG A 140 7.28 -15.16 -1.45
N PHE A 141 6.23 -15.58 -2.14
CA PHE A 141 6.29 -16.72 -3.05
C PHE A 141 5.86 -16.27 -4.46
N ARG A 142 6.82 -16.25 -5.40
CA ARG A 142 6.58 -15.94 -6.80
C ARG A 142 5.94 -17.13 -7.51
N LEU A 143 4.70 -16.96 -7.94
CA LEU A 143 3.91 -17.96 -8.67
C LEU A 143 4.19 -17.92 -10.16
N LEU A 144 4.24 -16.71 -10.74
CA LEU A 144 4.51 -16.48 -12.15
C LEU A 144 5.65 -15.46 -12.30
N ASP A 145 6.58 -15.79 -13.16
CA ASP A 145 7.71 -14.94 -13.53
C ASP A 145 7.36 -14.17 -14.80
N HIS A 146 7.44 -12.84 -14.80
CA HIS A 146 7.09 -12.01 -15.94
C HIS A 146 7.99 -12.25 -17.18
N ASP A 147 9.20 -12.80 -17.00
CA ASP A 147 10.07 -13.22 -18.10
C ASP A 147 9.55 -14.44 -18.87
N ARG A 148 8.73 -15.27 -18.23
CA ARG A 148 8.23 -16.55 -18.75
C ARG A 148 6.73 -16.59 -18.92
N SER A 149 6.04 -15.61 -18.38
CA SER A 149 4.57 -15.52 -18.33
C SER A 149 4.12 -14.15 -18.83
N PRO A 150 2.87 -13.99 -19.28
CA PRO A 150 2.35 -12.70 -19.72
C PRO A 150 2.36 -11.60 -18.66
N PHE A 151 2.49 -11.96 -17.38
CA PHE A 151 2.58 -11.06 -16.23
C PHE A 151 3.30 -11.79 -15.09
N GLY A 152 3.88 -11.02 -14.17
CA GLY A 152 4.42 -11.52 -12.91
C GLY A 152 3.31 -11.66 -11.86
N LEU A 153 3.44 -12.63 -10.96
CA LEU A 153 2.50 -12.86 -9.88
C LEU A 153 3.24 -13.39 -8.65
N THR A 154 3.11 -12.68 -7.54
CA THR A 154 3.70 -13.04 -6.25
C THR A 154 2.64 -12.95 -5.14
N VAL A 155 2.65 -13.89 -4.23
CA VAL A 155 1.88 -13.86 -2.99
C VAL A 155 2.83 -13.50 -1.86
N SER A 156 2.41 -12.59 -0.97
CA SER A 156 3.09 -12.22 0.25
C SER A 156 2.22 -12.50 1.47
N ILE A 157 2.87 -12.88 2.56
CA ILE A 157 2.28 -12.93 3.89
C ILE A 157 3.28 -12.35 4.90
N GLU A 158 2.85 -11.35 5.66
CA GLU A 158 3.67 -10.62 6.63
C GLU A 158 3.01 -10.62 8.02
N PRO A 159 3.26 -11.62 8.89
CA PRO A 159 2.94 -11.51 10.30
C PRO A 159 3.77 -10.42 10.98
N HIS A 160 3.14 -9.66 11.87
CA HIS A 160 3.80 -8.61 12.62
C HIS A 160 3.35 -8.54 14.08
N TRP A 161 4.27 -8.07 14.93
CA TRP A 161 4.06 -7.84 16.35
C TRP A 161 4.24 -6.35 16.63
N GLY A 162 3.18 -5.69 17.08
CA GLY A 162 3.17 -4.27 17.38
C GLY A 162 3.33 -3.99 18.88
N PHE A 163 4.06 -2.95 19.19
CA PHE A 163 4.33 -2.43 20.54
C PHE A 163 3.74 -1.04 20.76
N ALA A 164 3.43 -0.36 19.67
CA ALA A 164 2.73 0.92 19.66
C ALA A 164 1.64 0.89 18.58
N ASP A 165 0.51 1.48 18.89
CA ASP A 165 -0.60 1.69 17.95
C ASP A 165 -0.12 2.56 16.79
N GLU A 166 -0.40 2.15 15.57
CA GLU A 166 0.11 2.81 14.37
C GLU A 166 -0.40 4.24 14.18
N THR A 167 -1.59 4.51 14.68
CA THR A 167 -2.25 5.80 14.52
C THR A 167 -2.03 6.72 15.71
N THR A 168 -2.17 6.20 16.94
CA THR A 168 -2.11 7.03 18.15
C THR A 168 -0.76 7.01 18.85
N GLY A 169 0.11 6.05 18.50
CA GLY A 169 1.38 5.82 19.19
C GLY A 169 1.23 5.35 20.63
N GLY A 170 0.02 4.98 21.05
CA GLY A 170 -0.25 4.42 22.38
C GLY A 170 0.46 3.08 22.54
N ARG A 171 0.94 2.78 23.75
CA ARG A 171 1.53 1.45 24.03
C ARG A 171 0.45 0.40 23.98
N ILE A 172 0.62 -0.55 23.10
CA ILE A 172 -0.27 -1.71 22.95
C ILE A 172 0.59 -2.97 22.80
N SER A 173 -0.06 -4.12 22.84
CA SER A 173 0.49 -5.36 22.34
C SER A 173 -0.50 -5.91 21.35
N HIS A 174 -0.13 -5.90 20.07
CA HIS A 174 -0.97 -6.48 19.04
C HIS A 174 -0.18 -7.49 18.21
N PHE A 175 -0.90 -8.40 17.62
CA PHE A 175 -0.42 -9.30 16.61
C PHE A 175 -1.35 -9.20 15.41
N GLY A 176 -0.77 -8.96 14.26
CA GLY A 176 -1.49 -8.89 13.01
C GLY A 176 -0.79 -9.68 11.91
N TRP A 177 -1.43 -9.69 10.77
CA TRP A 177 -0.83 -10.19 9.54
C TRP A 177 -1.40 -9.45 8.34
N GLU A 178 -0.52 -9.24 7.39
CA GLU A 178 -0.85 -8.68 6.08
C GLU A 178 -0.70 -9.77 5.02
N GLY A 179 -1.62 -9.81 4.07
CA GLY A 179 -1.56 -10.68 2.90
C GLY A 179 -1.69 -9.87 1.62
N GLU A 180 -0.80 -10.11 0.68
CA GLU A 180 -0.82 -9.40 -0.60
C GLU A 180 -0.76 -10.35 -1.79
N LEU A 181 -1.44 -9.94 -2.85
CA LEU A 181 -1.27 -10.49 -4.19
C LEU A 181 -0.70 -9.38 -5.07
N LEU A 182 0.54 -9.57 -5.49
CA LEU A 182 1.32 -8.61 -6.26
C LEU A 182 1.38 -9.07 -7.72
N MET A 183 0.90 -8.22 -8.62
CA MET A 183 0.91 -8.49 -10.06
C MET A 183 1.60 -7.33 -10.77
N ASP A 184 2.42 -7.64 -11.77
CA ASP A 184 2.97 -6.62 -12.64
C ASP A 184 3.12 -7.11 -14.08
N ARG A 185 3.31 -6.14 -14.96
CA ARG A 185 3.57 -6.40 -16.37
C ARG A 185 4.36 -5.28 -17.01
N GLU A 186 5.28 -5.66 -17.86
CA GLU A 186 5.85 -4.75 -18.84
C GLU A 186 4.85 -4.50 -19.97
N LEU A 187 4.37 -3.25 -20.09
CA LEU A 187 3.37 -2.83 -21.08
C LEU A 187 4.00 -2.36 -22.37
N LEU A 188 5.14 -1.65 -22.27
CA LEU A 188 6.00 -1.29 -23.40
C LEU A 188 7.44 -1.72 -23.08
N PRO A 189 8.12 -2.40 -24.03
CA PRO A 189 9.45 -2.95 -23.79
C PRO A 189 10.43 -1.94 -23.18
N ASN A 190 10.94 -2.25 -21.99
CA ASN A 190 11.88 -1.47 -21.18
C ASN A 190 11.44 -0.03 -20.85
N ARG A 191 10.18 0.34 -21.08
CA ARG A 191 9.73 1.72 -20.92
C ARG A 191 8.52 1.92 -20.01
N LEU A 192 7.51 1.08 -20.12
CA LEU A 192 6.28 1.26 -19.37
C LEU A 192 5.94 -0.02 -18.63
N PHE A 193 5.83 0.10 -17.32
CA PHE A 193 5.45 -0.97 -16.43
C PHE A 193 4.13 -0.61 -15.74
N GLY A 194 3.30 -1.61 -15.50
CA GLY A 194 2.08 -1.48 -14.73
C GLY A 194 2.03 -2.52 -13.63
N ALA A 195 1.49 -2.15 -12.48
CA ALA A 195 1.29 -3.05 -11.35
C ALA A 195 -0.14 -2.98 -10.80
N LEU A 196 -0.57 -4.09 -10.20
CA LEU A 196 -1.84 -4.24 -9.51
C LEU A 196 -1.60 -5.05 -8.23
N ASN A 197 -1.99 -4.49 -7.09
CA ASN A 197 -1.94 -5.18 -5.80
C ASN A 197 -3.34 -5.39 -5.25
N LEU A 198 -3.57 -6.55 -4.64
CA LEU A 198 -4.66 -6.78 -3.71
C LEU A 198 -4.06 -6.93 -2.33
N HIS A 199 -4.65 -6.27 -1.35
CA HIS A 199 -4.13 -6.17 0.00
C HIS A 199 -5.23 -6.52 1.00
N TYR A 200 -4.89 -7.32 1.99
CA TYR A 200 -5.70 -7.59 3.16
C TYR A 200 -4.80 -7.49 4.39
N ASP A 201 -5.20 -6.67 5.32
CA ASP A 201 -4.54 -6.48 6.60
C ASP A 201 -5.53 -6.71 7.74
N THR A 202 -5.08 -7.25 8.84
CA THR A 202 -5.87 -7.38 10.06
C THR A 202 -5.00 -7.40 11.31
N ASP A 203 -5.33 -6.52 12.23
CA ASP A 203 -4.71 -6.41 13.53
C ASP A 203 -5.65 -6.86 14.63
N ARG A 204 -5.12 -7.68 15.53
CA ARG A 204 -5.78 -8.05 16.79
C ARG A 204 -5.10 -7.33 17.94
N THR A 205 -5.72 -6.28 18.41
CA THR A 205 -5.25 -5.50 19.57
C THR A 205 -5.93 -6.00 20.84
N VAL A 206 -5.14 -6.24 21.88
CA VAL A 206 -5.63 -6.56 23.22
C VAL A 206 -5.45 -5.31 24.08
N ALA A 207 -6.49 -4.51 24.20
CA ALA A 207 -6.50 -3.36 25.09
C ALA A 207 -6.92 -3.78 26.50
N ARG A 208 -6.28 -3.17 27.53
CA ARG A 208 -6.50 -3.56 28.94
C ARG A 208 -7.95 -3.36 29.42
N ASP A 209 -8.65 -2.39 28.86
CA ASP A 209 -9.95 -1.95 29.35
C ASP A 209 -11.12 -2.16 28.37
N SER A 210 -10.85 -2.41 27.08
CA SER A 210 -11.88 -2.52 26.03
C SER A 210 -11.98 -3.91 25.36
N GLY A 211 -11.17 -4.88 25.81
CA GLY A 211 -11.23 -6.23 25.25
C GLY A 211 -10.38 -6.43 24.01
N VAL A 212 -10.83 -7.28 23.10
CA VAL A 212 -10.14 -7.57 21.86
C VAL A 212 -10.78 -6.78 20.72
N GLU A 213 -10.02 -5.91 20.10
CA GLU A 213 -10.42 -5.15 18.93
C GLU A 213 -9.73 -5.72 17.68
N GLN A 214 -10.46 -5.77 16.57
CA GLN A 214 -9.95 -6.15 15.25
C GLN A 214 -10.46 -5.14 14.23
N GLN A 215 -9.55 -4.66 13.39
CA GLN A 215 -9.84 -3.66 12.36
C GLN A 215 -9.23 -4.08 11.02
N PRO A 216 -9.88 -5.03 10.30
CA PRO A 216 -9.37 -5.46 9.03
C PRO A 216 -9.56 -4.40 7.93
N THR A 217 -8.58 -4.33 7.04
CA THR A 217 -8.58 -3.45 5.88
C THR A 217 -8.43 -4.28 4.60
N LEU A 218 -9.29 -4.01 3.62
CA LEU A 218 -9.14 -4.51 2.25
C LEU A 218 -8.66 -3.37 1.36
N GLY A 219 -7.67 -3.66 0.51
CA GLY A 219 -7.13 -2.70 -0.43
C GLY A 219 -6.98 -3.26 -1.85
N ILE A 220 -7.08 -2.35 -2.81
CA ILE A 220 -6.65 -2.58 -4.19
C ILE A 220 -5.83 -1.37 -4.62
N GLY A 221 -4.64 -1.63 -5.16
CA GLY A 221 -3.73 -0.62 -5.67
C GLY A 221 -3.37 -0.87 -7.11
N MET A 222 -3.16 0.19 -7.89
CA MET A 222 -2.63 0.11 -9.24
C MET A 222 -1.65 1.23 -9.48
N ALA A 223 -0.62 0.96 -10.29
CA ALA A 223 0.39 1.94 -10.64
C ALA A 223 0.85 1.78 -12.08
N LEU A 224 1.33 2.88 -12.64
CA LEU A 224 2.06 2.92 -13.90
C LEU A 224 3.38 3.66 -13.68
N ALA A 225 4.47 3.16 -14.27
CA ALA A 225 5.78 3.80 -14.24
C ALA A 225 6.38 3.82 -15.65
N TYR A 226 6.72 5.02 -16.12
CA TYR A 226 7.31 5.24 -17.44
C TYR A 226 8.76 5.70 -17.29
N GLN A 227 9.66 5.08 -18.05
CA GLN A 227 11.07 5.45 -18.09
C GLN A 227 11.24 6.77 -18.86
N VAL A 228 11.55 7.84 -18.15
CA VAL A 228 11.79 9.18 -18.73
C VAL A 228 13.26 9.42 -19.07
N MET A 229 14.17 8.75 -18.35
CA MET A 229 15.63 8.76 -18.60
C MET A 229 16.19 7.35 -18.29
N PRO A 230 17.40 7.00 -18.73
CA PRO A 230 17.97 5.65 -18.56
C PRO A 230 17.94 5.11 -17.12
N ALA A 231 18.03 5.98 -16.11
CA ALA A 231 18.04 5.59 -14.70
C ALA A 231 16.80 6.10 -13.93
N VAL A 232 15.84 6.78 -14.60
CA VAL A 232 14.71 7.46 -13.91
C VAL A 232 13.38 7.03 -14.51
N TRP A 233 12.48 6.60 -13.64
CA TRP A 233 11.07 6.35 -13.96
C TRP A 233 10.18 7.33 -13.20
N MET A 234 9.16 7.83 -13.87
CA MET A 234 8.11 8.65 -13.29
C MET A 234 6.76 8.00 -13.54
N GLY A 235 5.88 8.12 -12.59
CA GLY A 235 4.60 7.45 -12.69
C GLY A 235 3.52 8.05 -11.80
N GLY A 236 2.49 7.26 -11.61
CA GLY A 236 1.41 7.56 -10.70
C GLY A 236 0.75 6.30 -10.21
N GLU A 237 0.10 6.41 -9.08
CA GLU A 237 -0.63 5.32 -8.46
C GLU A 237 -2.00 5.75 -7.97
N MET A 238 -2.89 4.78 -7.85
CA MET A 238 -4.18 4.89 -7.21
C MET A 238 -4.37 3.70 -6.28
N ARG A 239 -4.86 3.96 -5.06
CA ARG A 239 -5.12 2.92 -4.04
C ARG A 239 -6.48 3.17 -3.42
N TYR A 240 -7.29 2.14 -3.37
CA TYR A 240 -8.60 2.17 -2.74
C TYR A 240 -8.63 1.21 -1.56
N PHE A 241 -9.05 1.70 -0.41
CA PHE A 241 -9.14 0.95 0.82
C PHE A 241 -10.55 0.95 1.39
N ARG A 242 -10.89 -0.14 2.06
CA ARG A 242 -12.09 -0.30 2.86
C ARG A 242 -11.71 -0.80 4.25
N SER A 243 -12.11 -0.07 5.26
CA SER A 243 -11.90 -0.43 6.66
C SER A 243 -13.15 -1.06 7.25
N TYR A 244 -12.94 -2.02 8.14
CA TYR A 244 -14.00 -2.74 8.82
C TYR A 244 -13.69 -2.83 10.32
N ALA A 245 -14.69 -3.18 11.12
CA ALA A 245 -14.55 -3.57 12.52
C ALA A 245 -15.08 -5.00 12.69
N GLY A 246 -14.49 -5.75 13.65
CA GLY A 246 -14.83 -7.15 13.91
C GLY A 246 -13.89 -8.14 13.24
N ALA A 247 -13.99 -9.40 13.63
CA ALA A 247 -13.00 -10.45 13.31
C ALA A 247 -12.92 -10.83 11.83
N GLY A 248 -13.82 -10.39 10.98
CA GLY A 248 -13.85 -10.87 9.59
C GLY A 248 -14.71 -10.00 8.70
N LEU A 249 -14.35 -8.76 8.41
CA LEU A 249 -15.08 -7.86 7.50
C LEU A 249 -16.58 -7.68 7.88
N GLU A 250 -16.89 -7.76 9.17
CA GLU A 250 -18.28 -7.83 9.65
C GLU A 250 -18.99 -6.48 9.53
N THR A 251 -18.33 -5.41 9.98
CA THR A 251 -18.93 -4.08 10.03
C THR A 251 -18.08 -3.10 9.22
N PHE A 252 -18.61 -2.64 8.11
CA PHE A 252 -17.97 -1.60 7.31
C PHE A 252 -17.93 -0.27 8.08
N THR A 253 -16.73 0.32 8.22
CA THR A 253 -16.51 1.58 8.96
C THR A 253 -16.20 2.76 8.06
N GLY A 254 -15.55 2.52 6.91
CA GLY A 254 -15.22 3.58 5.98
C GLY A 254 -14.37 3.15 4.80
N GLN A 255 -14.08 4.11 3.94
CA GLN A 255 -13.34 3.88 2.70
C GLN A 255 -12.58 5.11 2.24
N ALA A 256 -11.46 4.90 1.57
CA ALA A 256 -10.63 5.97 1.03
C ALA A 256 -10.04 5.61 -0.34
N LEU A 257 -10.00 6.56 -1.25
CA LEU A 257 -9.30 6.50 -2.53
C LEU A 257 -8.16 7.48 -2.50
N TYR A 258 -6.95 6.99 -2.60
CA TYR A 258 -5.72 7.76 -2.74
C TYR A 258 -5.27 7.81 -4.19
N ALA A 259 -4.66 8.92 -4.58
CA ALA A 259 -4.00 9.07 -5.86
C ALA A 259 -2.77 9.97 -5.72
N GLY A 260 -1.75 9.73 -6.54
CA GLY A 260 -0.59 10.61 -6.55
C GLY A 260 0.57 10.16 -7.42
N PRO A 261 1.58 11.03 -7.59
CA PRO A 261 2.76 10.77 -8.39
C PRO A 261 3.77 9.88 -7.68
N THR A 262 4.57 9.19 -8.48
CA THR A 262 5.70 8.37 -8.05
C THR A 262 6.95 8.69 -8.86
N VAL A 263 8.11 8.53 -8.27
CA VAL A 263 9.40 8.58 -8.94
C VAL A 263 10.31 7.49 -8.42
N TYR A 264 11.06 6.87 -9.31
CA TYR A 264 12.10 5.91 -8.99
C TYR A 264 13.37 6.26 -9.74
N THR A 265 14.52 6.11 -9.10
CA THR A 265 15.82 6.31 -9.74
C THR A 265 16.84 5.27 -9.29
N LYS A 266 17.60 4.74 -10.26
CA LYS A 266 18.80 3.94 -9.96
C LYS A 266 19.93 4.86 -9.58
N LEU A 267 20.64 4.55 -8.50
CA LEU A 267 21.82 5.25 -7.99
C LEU A 267 23.06 4.37 -8.21
N GLY A 268 23.45 4.23 -9.48
CA GLY A 268 24.49 3.27 -9.90
C GLY A 268 23.93 1.86 -10.08
N GLU A 269 24.79 0.84 -9.84
CA GLU A 269 24.45 -0.56 -10.10
C GLU A 269 23.79 -1.23 -8.88
N LYS A 270 24.08 -0.74 -7.67
CA LYS A 270 23.70 -1.41 -6.41
C LYS A 270 22.71 -0.66 -5.54
N ALA A 271 22.43 0.59 -5.86
CA ALA A 271 21.52 1.38 -5.04
C ALA A 271 20.40 2.00 -5.87
N TRP A 272 19.28 2.26 -5.21
CA TRP A 272 18.14 2.94 -5.79
C TRP A 272 17.42 3.81 -4.76
N PHE A 273 16.63 4.73 -5.23
CA PHE A 273 15.76 5.57 -4.43
C PHE A 273 14.40 5.67 -5.10
N SER A 274 13.32 5.64 -4.30
CA SER A 274 11.99 5.98 -4.79
C SER A 274 11.26 6.91 -3.84
N ALA A 275 10.34 7.69 -4.38
CA ALA A 275 9.47 8.56 -3.63
C ALA A 275 8.06 8.54 -4.23
N ALA A 276 7.06 8.58 -3.34
CA ALA A 276 5.66 8.70 -3.70
C ALA A 276 4.99 9.71 -2.79
N PHE A 277 4.01 10.41 -3.34
CA PHE A 277 3.11 11.26 -2.59
C PHE A 277 1.69 10.95 -3.02
N SER A 278 0.79 10.76 -2.06
CA SER A 278 -0.62 10.48 -2.32
C SER A 278 -1.50 11.38 -1.47
N PHE A 279 -2.62 11.80 -2.03
CA PHE A 279 -3.68 12.48 -1.30
C PHE A 279 -4.97 11.68 -1.41
N GLN A 280 -5.79 11.74 -0.37
CA GLN A 280 -7.12 11.16 -0.40
C GLN A 280 -8.00 11.99 -1.35
N ALA A 281 -8.26 11.43 -2.54
CA ALA A 281 -9.04 12.07 -3.59
C ALA A 281 -10.56 11.93 -3.35
N TRP A 282 -10.96 10.87 -2.65
CA TRP A 282 -12.34 10.58 -2.29
C TRP A 282 -12.39 9.59 -1.13
N GLY A 283 -13.48 9.63 -0.36
CA GLY A 283 -13.69 8.71 0.76
C GLY A 283 -15.03 8.93 1.45
N GLY A 284 -15.22 8.26 2.57
CA GLY A 284 -16.40 8.44 3.41
C GLY A 284 -16.38 7.49 4.60
N ALA A 285 -16.44 8.06 5.80
CA ALA A 285 -16.67 7.32 7.03
C ALA A 285 -18.16 7.06 7.23
N VAL A 286 -18.51 5.92 7.83
CA VAL A 286 -19.91 5.62 8.19
C VAL A 286 -20.38 6.53 9.32
N SER A 287 -19.50 6.84 10.26
CA SER A 287 -19.80 7.64 11.45
C SER A 287 -19.92 9.14 11.18
N VAL A 288 -19.23 9.65 10.17
CA VAL A 288 -19.16 11.10 9.89
C VAL A 288 -19.42 11.37 8.40
N PRO A 289 -20.49 12.09 8.05
CA PRO A 289 -20.73 12.46 6.64
C PRO A 289 -19.64 13.38 6.11
N GLY A 290 -19.15 13.08 4.90
CA GLY A 290 -18.11 13.88 4.25
C GLY A 290 -17.72 13.33 2.89
N ALA A 291 -16.93 14.09 2.14
CA ALA A 291 -16.35 13.67 0.86
C ALA A 291 -15.02 12.92 1.02
N LEU A 292 -14.46 12.93 2.23
CA LEU A 292 -13.26 12.22 2.64
C LEU A 292 -13.54 11.42 3.91
N ASP A 293 -12.84 10.30 4.08
CA ASP A 293 -12.80 9.56 5.33
C ASP A 293 -11.55 9.95 6.12
N LEU A 294 -11.66 10.98 6.93
CA LEU A 294 -10.59 11.43 7.81
C LEU A 294 -10.73 10.91 9.26
N THR A 295 -11.64 9.95 9.46
CA THR A 295 -11.80 9.21 10.72
C THR A 295 -10.95 7.95 10.72
N ASN A 296 -11.03 7.14 9.65
CA ASN A 296 -10.27 5.90 9.55
C ASN A 296 -8.91 6.10 8.84
N PHE A 297 -8.79 7.12 7.99
CA PHE A 297 -7.62 7.34 7.13
C PHE A 297 -7.09 8.78 7.24
N GLU A 298 -5.82 8.99 6.83
CA GLU A 298 -5.18 10.29 6.73
C GLU A 298 -5.50 10.96 5.38
N ARG A 299 -5.35 12.29 5.34
CA ARG A 299 -5.54 13.06 4.12
C ARG A 299 -4.39 12.94 3.14
N TYR A 300 -3.16 12.88 3.66
CA TYR A 300 -1.93 12.86 2.87
C TYR A 300 -1.02 11.74 3.34
N GLN A 301 -0.38 11.10 2.37
CA GLN A 301 0.64 10.08 2.62
C GLN A 301 1.83 10.34 1.72
N ALA A 302 3.05 10.21 2.25
CA ALA A 302 4.27 10.21 1.46
C ALA A 302 5.10 8.98 1.83
N LYS A 303 5.79 8.39 0.86
CA LYS A 303 6.71 7.27 1.07
C LYS A 303 8.03 7.59 0.40
N LEU A 304 9.12 7.44 1.14
CA LEU A 304 10.49 7.54 0.65
C LEU A 304 11.15 6.18 0.89
N ARG A 305 11.81 5.64 -0.12
CA ARG A 305 12.48 4.34 -0.02
C ARG A 305 13.91 4.47 -0.54
N PHE A 306 14.81 3.79 0.12
CA PHE A 306 16.19 3.63 -0.32
C PHE A 306 16.58 2.16 -0.17
N GLY A 307 17.17 1.58 -1.21
CA GLY A 307 17.63 0.21 -1.19
C GLY A 307 19.05 0.04 -1.69
N TYR A 308 19.71 -1.00 -1.17
CA TYR A 308 21.06 -1.36 -1.53
C TYR A 308 21.18 -2.89 -1.70
N PHE A 309 21.74 -3.32 -2.84
CA PHE A 309 22.00 -4.72 -3.19
C PHE A 309 23.46 -5.08 -2.86
N PHE A 310 23.68 -6.28 -2.32
CA PHE A 310 25.00 -6.80 -1.97
C PHE A 310 25.59 -7.73 -3.02
#